data_cebf7bb33af02c4171fbc88988c25dcb
#
_entry.id   cebf7bb33af02c4171fbc88988c25dcb
#
_cell.length_a   1.000
_cell.length_b   1.000
_cell.length_c   1.000
_cell.angle_alpha   90.00
_cell.angle_beta   90.00
_cell.angle_gamma   90.00
#
_symmetry.space_group_name_H-M   'P 1'
#
loop_
_entity.id
_entity.type
_entity.pdbx_description
1 polymer ?
#
loop_
_entity_poly.entity_id
_entity_poly.type
_entity_poly.pdbx_seq_one_letter_code
_entity_poly.pdbx_strand_id
1 'polypeptide(L)'
;DQRLSRGLGDVYKRQIMMAYGFQGSLLGVRAVQEEFSLTSTGFMMSGYFVGYFIGAATIPKIISRVGHIRVFAAFASLASLIILIHSILVNPFIWFLLRVLTGISMVCIYTVAESWLNDRSSNKNRGSVLSVYMVVLYGTMGIGMFLLNFSSPKNFQPFILVSVITSAALIPILLTKKKPPTFKSIKAMKLKELYHASPFGMVSSLFYGTIQSALFTLLAVYATSMNFTILEISIVTFLLAVSGAIAQFPIGKISDMYDRRKVIVFSTFGAAIFSIFAILVSRQMYLPGSLATSKTWFY
;
A
#
# COMPACT_ATOMS: atom_id res chain seq x y z
N ASP A 1 -24.32 -15.08 -14.69
CA ASP A 1 -23.62 -13.84 -15.13
C ASP A 1 -23.26 -12.85 -14.03
N GLN A 2 -24.00 -12.75 -12.92
CA GLN A 2 -23.60 -11.92 -11.78
C GLN A 2 -22.38 -12.48 -11.02
N ARG A 3 -22.18 -13.79 -10.97
CA ARG A 3 -21.03 -14.42 -10.31
C ARG A 3 -19.72 -14.21 -11.08
N LEU A 4 -19.73 -14.35 -12.40
CA LEU A 4 -18.57 -14.08 -13.26
C LEU A 4 -18.14 -12.62 -13.20
N SER A 5 -19.07 -11.69 -13.08
CA SER A 5 -18.79 -10.27 -13.05
C SER A 5 -18.30 -9.75 -11.68
N ARG A 6 -18.65 -10.45 -10.58
CA ARG A 6 -18.02 -10.22 -9.27
C ARG A 6 -16.57 -10.71 -9.30
N GLY A 7 -16.32 -11.88 -9.90
CA GLY A 7 -14.98 -12.43 -10.02
C GLY A 7 -14.01 -11.56 -10.81
N LEU A 8 -14.42 -11.01 -11.96
CA LEU A 8 -13.55 -10.15 -12.78
C LEU A 8 -13.17 -8.83 -12.10
N GLY A 9 -14.10 -8.21 -11.34
CA GLY A 9 -13.81 -6.99 -10.58
C GLY A 9 -12.84 -7.22 -9.42
N ASP A 10 -12.78 -8.43 -8.88
CA ASP A 10 -11.87 -8.77 -7.78
C ASP A 10 -10.49 -9.21 -8.28
N VAL A 11 -10.37 -9.75 -9.49
CA VAL A 11 -9.11 -10.24 -10.05
C VAL A 11 -8.12 -9.09 -10.28
N TYR A 12 -8.50 -8.02 -10.98
CA TYR A 12 -7.57 -6.92 -11.25
C TYR A 12 -7.11 -6.20 -9.99
N LYS A 13 -7.97 -6.11 -8.96
CA LYS A 13 -7.60 -5.52 -7.68
C LYS A 13 -6.53 -6.35 -6.96
N ARG A 14 -6.71 -7.68 -6.94
CA ARG A 14 -5.73 -8.60 -6.36
C ARG A 14 -4.38 -8.49 -7.06
N GLN A 15 -4.38 -8.47 -8.39
CA GLN A 15 -3.15 -8.34 -9.18
C GLN A 15 -2.42 -7.04 -8.89
N ILE A 16 -3.12 -5.90 -8.87
CA ILE A 16 -2.51 -4.60 -8.57
C ILE A 16 -1.97 -4.53 -7.15
N MET A 17 -2.71 -5.06 -6.16
CA MET A 17 -2.25 -5.05 -4.77
C MET A 17 -1.05 -5.96 -4.57
N MET A 18 -1.02 -7.10 -5.25
CA MET A 18 0.14 -7.99 -5.28
C MET A 18 1.37 -7.30 -5.89
N ALA A 19 1.20 -6.64 -7.05
CA ALA A 19 2.26 -5.86 -7.68
C ALA A 19 2.75 -4.71 -6.77
N TYR A 20 1.83 -4.01 -6.10
CA TYR A 20 2.16 -2.91 -5.20
C TYR A 20 2.97 -3.37 -3.97
N GLY A 21 2.54 -4.46 -3.31
CA GLY A 21 3.28 -5.03 -2.18
C GLY A 21 4.67 -5.49 -2.59
N PHE A 22 4.78 -6.15 -3.74
CA PHE A 22 6.06 -6.56 -4.30
C PHE A 22 6.96 -5.35 -4.62
N GLN A 23 6.45 -4.35 -5.33
CA GLN A 23 7.19 -3.13 -5.69
C GLN A 23 7.74 -2.41 -4.47
N GLY A 24 6.95 -2.27 -3.41
CA GLY A 24 7.37 -1.57 -2.18
C GLY A 24 8.59 -2.22 -1.55
N SER A 25 8.55 -3.53 -1.34
CA SER A 25 9.67 -4.30 -0.79
C SER A 25 10.87 -4.34 -1.74
N LEU A 26 10.63 -4.53 -3.05
CA LEU A 26 11.68 -4.58 -4.07
C LEU A 26 12.51 -3.29 -4.10
N LEU A 27 11.86 -2.13 -4.16
CA LEU A 27 12.55 -0.84 -4.22
C LEU A 27 13.30 -0.54 -2.92
N GLY A 28 12.75 -0.92 -1.76
CA GLY A 28 13.42 -0.76 -0.47
C GLY A 28 14.69 -1.59 -0.37
N VAL A 29 14.62 -2.88 -0.71
CA VAL A 29 15.78 -3.78 -0.71
C VAL A 29 16.82 -3.35 -1.74
N ARG A 30 16.37 -3.00 -2.96
CA ARG A 30 17.28 -2.56 -4.02
C ARG A 30 18.01 -1.27 -3.68
N ALA A 31 17.36 -0.29 -3.04
CA ALA A 31 17.99 0.96 -2.63
C ALA A 31 19.17 0.72 -1.66
N VAL A 32 19.00 -0.21 -0.70
CA VAL A 32 20.07 -0.60 0.22
C VAL A 32 21.21 -1.31 -0.53
N GLN A 33 20.88 -2.17 -1.48
CA GLN A 33 21.88 -2.89 -2.31
C GLN A 33 22.64 -1.99 -3.29
N GLU A 34 22.07 -0.84 -3.64
CA GLU A 34 22.72 0.23 -4.44
C GLU A 34 23.40 1.27 -3.54
N GLU A 35 23.55 0.98 -2.24
CA GLU A 35 24.25 1.82 -1.27
C GLU A 35 23.66 3.23 -1.14
N PHE A 36 22.37 3.39 -1.40
CA PHE A 36 21.69 4.67 -1.15
C PHE A 36 21.73 4.99 0.33
N SER A 37 22.09 6.22 0.69
CA SER A 37 22.03 6.64 2.08
C SER A 37 20.61 6.51 2.63
N LEU A 38 20.45 6.32 3.92
CA LEU A 38 19.14 6.22 4.58
C LEU A 38 18.28 7.46 4.28
N THR A 39 18.87 8.64 4.27
CA THR A 39 18.21 9.90 3.93
C THR A 39 17.73 9.91 2.48
N SER A 40 18.57 9.51 1.53
CA SER A 40 18.21 9.42 0.11
C SER A 40 17.11 8.40 -0.12
N THR A 41 17.15 7.26 0.58
CA THR A 41 16.12 6.23 0.51
C THR A 41 14.79 6.74 1.06
N GLY A 42 14.78 7.40 2.22
CA GLY A 42 13.59 8.02 2.78
C GLY A 42 13.00 9.10 1.87
N PHE A 43 13.85 9.96 1.30
CA PHE A 43 13.44 10.98 0.34
C PHE A 43 12.80 10.35 -0.90
N MET A 44 13.47 9.42 -1.55
CA MET A 44 12.96 8.69 -2.70
C MET A 44 11.59 8.04 -2.40
N MET A 45 11.47 7.35 -1.27
CA MET A 45 10.22 6.67 -0.90
C MET A 45 9.09 7.66 -0.63
N SER A 46 9.36 8.85 -0.08
CA SER A 46 8.36 9.88 0.19
C SER A 46 7.68 10.41 -1.09
N GLY A 47 8.34 10.32 -2.23
CA GLY A 47 7.80 10.70 -3.53
C GLY A 47 6.45 10.07 -3.84
N TYR A 48 6.24 8.82 -3.41
CA TYR A 48 4.95 8.15 -3.57
C TYR A 48 3.80 8.93 -2.91
N PHE A 49 3.99 9.42 -1.70
CA PHE A 49 2.94 10.15 -0.96
C PHE A 49 2.72 11.55 -1.54
N VAL A 50 3.77 12.20 -2.03
CA VAL A 50 3.65 13.46 -2.78
C VAL A 50 2.78 13.24 -4.02
N GLY A 51 3.07 12.20 -4.78
CA GLY A 51 2.28 11.83 -5.95
C GLY A 51 0.84 11.46 -5.62
N TYR A 52 0.64 10.72 -4.54
CA TYR A 52 -0.68 10.34 -4.05
C TYR A 52 -1.51 11.58 -3.70
N PHE A 53 -0.92 12.55 -3.02
CA PHE A 53 -1.59 13.82 -2.69
C PHE A 53 -1.96 14.63 -3.93
N ILE A 54 -1.05 14.78 -4.89
CA ILE A 54 -1.31 15.46 -6.18
C ILE A 54 -2.43 14.74 -6.95
N GLY A 55 -2.36 13.41 -7.01
CA GLY A 55 -3.35 12.58 -7.68
C GLY A 55 -4.73 12.69 -7.03
N ALA A 56 -4.82 12.68 -5.70
CA ALA A 56 -6.09 12.82 -4.98
C ALA A 56 -6.83 14.12 -5.35
N ALA A 57 -6.09 15.20 -5.61
CA ALA A 57 -6.67 16.47 -6.02
C ALA A 57 -7.06 16.53 -7.51
N THR A 58 -6.38 15.79 -8.38
CA THR A 58 -6.49 15.92 -9.85
C THR A 58 -7.30 14.81 -10.50
N ILE A 59 -7.14 13.57 -10.05
CA ILE A 59 -7.74 12.37 -10.67
C ILE A 59 -9.28 12.43 -10.75
N PRO A 60 -10.03 12.88 -9.73
CA PRO A 60 -11.47 12.97 -9.83
C PRO A 60 -11.96 13.81 -11.02
N LYS A 61 -11.24 14.90 -11.33
CA LYS A 61 -11.54 15.75 -12.49
C LYS A 61 -11.24 15.04 -13.80
N ILE A 62 -10.15 14.26 -13.86
CA ILE A 62 -9.78 13.50 -15.06
C ILE A 62 -10.81 12.38 -15.31
N ILE A 63 -11.20 11.63 -14.25
CA ILE A 63 -12.22 10.59 -14.36
C ILE A 63 -13.54 11.15 -14.87
N SER A 64 -13.98 12.30 -14.38
CA SER A 64 -15.25 12.91 -14.81
C SER A 64 -15.26 13.32 -16.28
N ARG A 65 -14.10 13.62 -16.86
CA ARG A 65 -13.97 14.04 -18.28
C ARG A 65 -13.73 12.87 -19.24
N VAL A 66 -12.89 11.92 -18.83
CA VAL A 66 -12.39 10.83 -19.70
C VAL A 66 -13.11 9.51 -19.46
N GLY A 67 -13.62 9.31 -18.25
CA GLY A 67 -14.30 8.10 -17.82
C GLY A 67 -13.36 7.08 -17.11
N HIS A 68 -13.95 6.23 -16.28
CA HIS A 68 -13.24 5.32 -15.37
C HIS A 68 -12.30 4.34 -16.07
N ILE A 69 -12.78 3.65 -17.12
CA ILE A 69 -12.01 2.56 -17.76
C ILE A 69 -10.78 3.10 -18.48
N ARG A 70 -10.93 4.20 -19.23
CA ARG A 70 -9.82 4.80 -19.97
C ARG A 70 -8.75 5.35 -19.04
N VAL A 71 -9.17 6.03 -17.97
CA VAL A 71 -8.26 6.60 -16.98
C VAL A 71 -7.53 5.49 -16.22
N PHE A 72 -8.24 4.44 -15.81
CA PHE A 72 -7.61 3.26 -15.21
C PHE A 72 -6.56 2.64 -16.13
N ALA A 73 -6.90 2.42 -17.40
CA ALA A 73 -5.98 1.82 -18.38
C ALA A 73 -4.72 2.66 -18.55
N ALA A 74 -4.86 3.98 -18.71
CA ALA A 74 -3.73 4.89 -18.89
C ALA A 74 -2.79 4.86 -17.68
N PHE A 75 -3.32 4.96 -16.46
CA PHE A 75 -2.49 5.01 -15.27
C PHE A 75 -1.93 3.64 -14.82
N ALA A 76 -2.61 2.54 -15.12
CA ALA A 76 -2.05 1.21 -14.91
C ALA A 76 -0.93 0.91 -15.92
N SER A 77 -1.08 1.31 -17.18
CA SER A 77 0.01 1.24 -18.17
C SER A 77 1.19 2.12 -17.76
N LEU A 78 0.93 3.33 -17.27
CA LEU A 78 1.98 4.22 -16.76
C LEU A 78 2.72 3.59 -15.58
N ALA A 79 2.01 3.00 -14.61
CA ALA A 79 2.62 2.32 -13.47
C ALA A 79 3.50 1.14 -13.90
N SER A 80 3.07 0.38 -14.92
CA SER A 80 3.86 -0.70 -15.51
C SER A 80 5.14 -0.21 -16.19
N LEU A 81 5.11 0.91 -16.89
CA LEU A 81 6.30 1.52 -17.50
C LEU A 81 7.26 2.05 -16.44
N ILE A 82 6.75 2.75 -15.44
CA ILE A 82 7.55 3.37 -14.38
C ILE A 82 8.42 2.35 -13.67
N ILE A 83 7.90 1.15 -13.35
CA ILE A 83 8.69 0.14 -12.65
C ILE A 83 9.84 -0.38 -13.49
N LEU A 84 9.69 -0.47 -14.80
CA LEU A 84 10.78 -0.84 -15.70
C LEU A 84 11.86 0.26 -15.74
N ILE A 85 11.46 1.53 -15.74
CA ILE A 85 12.40 2.65 -15.72
C ILE A 85 13.23 2.66 -14.43
N HIS A 86 12.65 2.28 -13.27
CA HIS A 86 13.40 2.14 -12.03
C HIS A 86 14.59 1.15 -12.15
N SER A 87 14.43 0.09 -12.94
CA SER A 87 15.51 -0.90 -13.12
C SER A 87 16.64 -0.42 -14.00
N ILE A 88 16.39 0.57 -14.88
CA ILE A 88 17.35 1.10 -15.84
C ILE A 88 18.07 2.33 -15.28
N LEU A 89 17.33 3.24 -14.66
CA LEU A 89 17.83 4.51 -14.16
C LEU A 89 17.99 4.47 -12.65
N VAL A 90 19.12 3.95 -12.19
CA VAL A 90 19.42 3.79 -10.75
C VAL A 90 20.00 5.10 -10.20
N ASN A 91 19.12 5.99 -9.76
CA ASN A 91 19.48 7.28 -9.16
C ASN A 91 18.39 7.70 -8.16
N PRO A 92 18.72 8.13 -6.92
CA PRO A 92 17.74 8.46 -5.89
C PRO A 92 16.77 9.58 -6.29
N PHE A 93 17.23 10.61 -6.99
CA PHE A 93 16.38 11.71 -7.44
C PHE A 93 15.44 11.29 -8.57
N ILE A 94 15.92 10.52 -9.54
CA ILE A 94 15.08 9.94 -10.59
C ILE A 94 14.03 9.02 -9.96
N TRP A 95 14.44 8.19 -9.03
CA TRP A 95 13.53 7.31 -8.30
C TRP A 95 12.47 8.09 -7.52
N PHE A 96 12.83 9.22 -6.92
CA PHE A 96 11.83 10.12 -6.30
C PHE A 96 10.77 10.56 -7.32
N LEU A 97 11.17 11.04 -8.50
CA LEU A 97 10.23 11.47 -9.54
C LEU A 97 9.35 10.30 -10.04
N LEU A 98 9.94 9.15 -10.25
CA LEU A 98 9.21 7.93 -10.63
C LEU A 98 8.22 7.49 -9.53
N ARG A 99 8.58 7.62 -8.26
CA ARG A 99 7.69 7.37 -7.13
C ARG A 99 6.53 8.37 -7.06
N VAL A 100 6.76 9.65 -7.41
CA VAL A 100 5.67 10.62 -7.55
C VAL A 100 4.67 10.16 -8.62
N LEU A 101 5.14 9.77 -9.79
CA LEU A 101 4.28 9.24 -10.85
C LEU A 101 3.57 7.93 -10.45
N THR A 102 4.24 7.06 -9.71
CA THR A 102 3.63 5.85 -9.14
C THR A 102 2.50 6.20 -8.18
N GLY A 103 2.70 7.20 -7.30
CA GLY A 103 1.67 7.66 -6.35
C GLY A 103 0.43 8.19 -7.06
N ILE A 104 0.60 9.02 -8.09
CA ILE A 104 -0.50 9.52 -8.93
C ILE A 104 -1.24 8.34 -9.59
N SER A 105 -0.50 7.38 -10.13
CA SER A 105 -1.09 6.19 -10.78
C SER A 105 -1.90 5.34 -9.81
N MET A 106 -1.37 5.12 -8.61
CA MET A 106 -2.04 4.30 -7.60
C MET A 106 -3.31 4.95 -7.06
N VAL A 107 -3.31 6.25 -6.77
CA VAL A 107 -4.55 6.91 -6.33
C VAL A 107 -5.63 6.88 -7.41
N CYS A 108 -5.25 6.96 -8.68
CA CYS A 108 -6.18 6.78 -9.80
C CYS A 108 -6.82 5.39 -9.77
N ILE A 109 -6.01 4.34 -9.67
CA ILE A 109 -6.44 2.94 -9.65
C ILE A 109 -7.37 2.70 -8.45
N TYR A 110 -7.01 3.19 -7.26
CA TYR A 110 -7.85 3.09 -6.06
C TYR A 110 -9.19 3.81 -6.24
N THR A 111 -9.16 5.05 -6.71
CA THR A 111 -10.39 5.85 -6.91
C THR A 111 -11.36 5.17 -7.87
N VAL A 112 -10.86 4.61 -8.97
CA VAL A 112 -11.69 3.85 -9.91
C VAL A 112 -12.24 2.59 -9.25
N ALA A 113 -11.40 1.81 -8.57
CA ALA A 113 -11.82 0.57 -7.92
C ALA A 113 -12.87 0.81 -6.82
N GLU A 114 -12.68 1.83 -6.01
CA GLU A 114 -13.60 2.20 -4.94
C GLU A 114 -14.92 2.79 -5.47
N SER A 115 -14.88 3.54 -6.56
CA SER A 115 -16.09 4.02 -7.22
C SER A 115 -17.00 2.87 -7.65
N TRP A 116 -16.43 1.82 -8.24
CA TRP A 116 -17.18 0.63 -8.64
C TRP A 116 -17.70 -0.17 -7.45
N LEU A 117 -16.94 -0.21 -6.34
CA LEU A 117 -17.35 -0.88 -5.12
C LEU A 117 -18.53 -0.15 -4.46
N ASN A 118 -18.43 1.17 -4.36
CA ASN A 118 -19.47 2.02 -3.77
C ASN A 118 -20.77 1.98 -4.57
N ASP A 119 -20.71 2.01 -5.89
CA ASP A 119 -21.88 1.93 -6.79
C ASP A 119 -22.67 0.63 -6.61
N ARG A 120 -22.00 -0.43 -6.18
CA ARG A 120 -22.60 -1.77 -5.98
C ARG A 120 -22.96 -2.08 -4.53
N SER A 121 -22.66 -1.19 -3.61
CA SER A 121 -22.93 -1.35 -2.18
C SER A 121 -24.22 -0.63 -1.81
N SER A 122 -25.08 -1.28 -1.04
CA SER A 122 -26.20 -0.65 -0.37
C SER A 122 -25.78 -0.14 1.00
N ASN A 123 -26.51 0.80 1.59
CA ASN A 123 -26.24 1.29 2.93
C ASN A 123 -26.23 0.18 4.01
N LYS A 124 -26.96 -0.93 3.76
CA LYS A 124 -27.04 -2.07 4.69
C LYS A 124 -25.81 -2.98 4.66
N ASN A 125 -25.11 -3.10 3.51
CA ASN A 125 -23.99 -4.04 3.34
C ASN A 125 -22.64 -3.37 3.07
N ARG A 126 -22.58 -2.04 3.03
CA ARG A 126 -21.38 -1.27 2.70
C ARG A 126 -20.20 -1.57 3.63
N GLY A 127 -20.46 -1.68 4.94
CA GLY A 127 -19.43 -2.01 5.93
C GLY A 127 -18.80 -3.39 5.67
N SER A 128 -19.65 -4.41 5.50
CA SER A 128 -19.20 -5.78 5.21
C SER A 128 -18.44 -5.87 3.89
N VAL A 129 -18.93 -5.20 2.84
CA VAL A 129 -18.24 -5.17 1.54
C VAL A 129 -16.87 -4.50 1.64
N LEU A 130 -16.77 -3.40 2.37
CA LEU A 130 -15.50 -2.71 2.61
C LEU A 130 -14.53 -3.56 3.44
N SER A 131 -15.01 -4.27 4.46
CA SER A 131 -14.17 -5.16 5.27
C SER A 131 -13.58 -6.30 4.43
N VAL A 132 -14.39 -6.97 3.61
CA VAL A 132 -13.90 -8.00 2.68
C VAL A 132 -12.91 -7.41 1.69
N TYR A 133 -13.18 -6.21 1.17
CA TYR A 133 -12.27 -5.50 0.28
C TYR A 133 -10.90 -5.26 0.93
N MET A 134 -10.86 -4.78 2.17
CA MET A 134 -9.62 -4.53 2.89
C MET A 134 -8.84 -5.82 3.18
N VAL A 135 -9.52 -6.91 3.57
CA VAL A 135 -8.88 -8.22 3.75
C VAL A 135 -8.23 -8.71 2.45
N VAL A 136 -8.92 -8.56 1.33
CA VAL A 136 -8.37 -8.91 0.02
C VAL A 136 -7.18 -8.03 -0.33
N LEU A 137 -7.24 -6.71 -0.07
CA LEU A 137 -6.13 -5.78 -0.34
C LEU A 137 -4.87 -6.16 0.43
N TYR A 138 -4.97 -6.23 1.76
CA TYR A 138 -3.82 -6.52 2.61
C TYR A 138 -3.30 -7.95 2.42
N GLY A 139 -4.20 -8.93 2.25
CA GLY A 139 -3.80 -10.32 2.00
C GLY A 139 -3.03 -10.48 0.70
N THR A 140 -3.52 -9.89 -0.40
CA THR A 140 -2.81 -9.98 -1.69
C THR A 140 -1.55 -9.13 -1.73
N MET A 141 -1.53 -7.98 -1.04
CA MET A 141 -0.33 -7.18 -0.87
C MET A 141 0.75 -7.98 -0.12
N GLY A 142 0.37 -8.67 0.96
CA GLY A 142 1.27 -9.55 1.69
C GLY A 142 1.83 -10.68 0.83
N ILE A 143 0.98 -11.36 0.04
CA ILE A 143 1.43 -12.39 -0.91
C ILE A 143 2.44 -11.80 -1.91
N GLY A 144 2.20 -10.57 -2.38
CA GLY A 144 3.11 -9.88 -3.29
C GLY A 144 4.53 -9.71 -2.73
N MET A 145 4.66 -9.53 -1.41
CA MET A 145 5.96 -9.38 -0.75
C MET A 145 6.80 -10.66 -0.84
N PHE A 146 6.20 -11.85 -0.89
CA PHE A 146 6.92 -13.11 -1.10
C PHE A 146 7.47 -13.27 -2.51
N LEU A 147 6.96 -12.54 -3.50
CA LEU A 147 7.52 -12.55 -4.85
C LEU A 147 8.95 -12.02 -4.91
N LEU A 148 9.40 -11.32 -3.87
CA LEU A 148 10.79 -10.91 -3.72
C LEU A 148 11.77 -12.09 -3.71
N ASN A 149 11.32 -13.29 -3.30
CA ASN A 149 12.14 -14.51 -3.28
C ASN A 149 12.30 -15.17 -4.66
N PHE A 150 11.54 -14.72 -5.65
CA PHE A 150 11.55 -15.34 -6.98
C PHE A 150 12.86 -15.09 -7.75
N SER A 151 13.50 -13.94 -7.53
CA SER A 151 14.79 -13.58 -8.16
C SER A 151 15.50 -12.53 -7.33
N SER A 152 16.83 -12.44 -7.46
CA SER A 152 17.61 -11.41 -6.76
C SER A 152 17.12 -10.00 -7.11
N PRO A 153 16.90 -9.12 -6.11
CA PRO A 153 16.50 -7.73 -6.34
C PRO A 153 17.51 -6.91 -7.16
N LYS A 154 18.77 -7.37 -7.28
CA LYS A 154 19.79 -6.78 -8.16
C LYS A 154 19.52 -7.03 -9.64
N ASN A 155 18.78 -8.08 -9.95
CA ASN A 155 18.46 -8.47 -11.30
C ASN A 155 17.29 -7.68 -11.88
N PHE A 156 17.11 -7.79 -13.17
CA PHE A 156 16.06 -7.14 -13.93
C PHE A 156 14.69 -7.86 -13.81
N GLN A 157 14.71 -9.17 -13.59
CA GLN A 157 13.52 -10.03 -13.58
C GLN A 157 12.44 -9.60 -12.57
N PRO A 158 12.73 -9.20 -11.32
CA PRO A 158 11.71 -8.74 -10.39
C PRO A 158 10.94 -7.53 -10.91
N PHE A 159 11.60 -6.60 -11.56
CA PHE A 159 10.96 -5.41 -12.15
C PHE A 159 10.04 -5.77 -13.32
N ILE A 160 10.46 -6.70 -14.17
CA ILE A 160 9.61 -7.25 -15.25
C ILE A 160 8.39 -7.92 -14.63
N LEU A 161 8.53 -8.71 -13.58
CA LEU A 161 7.43 -9.42 -12.96
C LEU A 161 6.38 -8.45 -12.39
N VAL A 162 6.79 -7.37 -11.70
CA VAL A 162 5.88 -6.31 -11.25
C VAL A 162 5.14 -5.68 -12.43
N SER A 163 5.87 -5.36 -13.51
CA SER A 163 5.30 -4.77 -14.73
C SER A 163 4.27 -5.70 -15.39
N VAL A 164 4.57 -6.98 -15.53
CA VAL A 164 3.67 -7.99 -16.10
C VAL A 164 2.41 -8.15 -15.26
N ILE A 165 2.54 -8.27 -13.93
CA ILE A 165 1.37 -8.38 -13.03
C ILE A 165 0.50 -7.13 -13.12
N THR A 166 1.10 -5.94 -13.16
CA THR A 166 0.38 -4.67 -13.28
C THR A 166 -0.34 -4.56 -14.63
N SER A 167 0.32 -4.94 -15.73
CA SER A 167 -0.27 -4.95 -17.07
C SER A 167 -1.38 -5.98 -17.21
N ALA A 168 -1.20 -7.18 -16.64
CA ALA A 168 -2.22 -8.24 -16.65
C ALA A 168 -3.52 -7.81 -15.96
N ALA A 169 -3.44 -6.90 -14.98
CA ALA A 169 -4.61 -6.34 -14.32
C ALA A 169 -5.51 -5.48 -15.24
N LEU A 170 -4.99 -5.03 -16.39
CA LEU A 170 -5.77 -4.29 -17.39
C LEU A 170 -6.77 -5.19 -18.11
N ILE A 171 -6.42 -6.46 -18.33
CA ILE A 171 -7.22 -7.38 -19.15
C ILE A 171 -8.66 -7.51 -18.62
N PRO A 172 -8.92 -7.83 -17.35
CA PRO A 172 -10.29 -7.99 -16.86
C PRO A 172 -11.12 -6.71 -16.93
N ILE A 173 -10.51 -5.54 -16.73
CA ILE A 173 -11.26 -4.29 -16.74
C ILE A 173 -11.59 -3.82 -18.15
N LEU A 174 -10.70 -4.05 -19.11
CA LEU A 174 -10.92 -3.70 -20.52
C LEU A 174 -11.94 -4.61 -21.19
N LEU A 175 -12.01 -5.88 -20.77
CA LEU A 175 -12.97 -6.85 -21.28
C LEU A 175 -14.36 -6.76 -20.61
N THR A 176 -14.53 -5.88 -19.61
CA THR A 176 -15.83 -5.74 -18.93
C THR A 176 -16.88 -5.10 -19.85
N LYS A 177 -18.02 -5.74 -19.99
CA LYS A 177 -19.18 -5.20 -20.73
C LYS A 177 -20.06 -4.26 -19.88
N LYS A 178 -19.73 -4.08 -18.60
CA LYS A 178 -20.56 -3.28 -17.69
C LYS A 178 -20.31 -1.80 -17.87
N LYS A 179 -21.39 -1.03 -17.86
CA LYS A 179 -21.30 0.44 -17.84
C LYS A 179 -20.57 0.90 -16.57
N PRO A 180 -19.60 1.81 -16.69
CA PRO A 180 -18.96 2.39 -15.53
C PRO A 180 -19.95 3.20 -14.69
N PRO A 181 -19.72 3.31 -13.37
CA PRO A 181 -20.56 4.14 -12.52
C PRO A 181 -20.55 5.59 -13.00
N THR A 182 -21.67 6.28 -12.84
CA THR A 182 -21.74 7.72 -13.12
C THR A 182 -21.00 8.48 -12.04
N PHE A 183 -19.86 9.06 -12.39
CA PHE A 183 -19.09 9.87 -11.46
C PHE A 183 -19.69 11.28 -11.38
N LYS A 184 -20.49 11.53 -10.34
CA LYS A 184 -20.85 12.90 -9.99
C LYS A 184 -19.64 13.53 -9.33
N SER A 185 -19.07 14.55 -9.94
CA SER A 185 -17.98 15.33 -9.35
C SER A 185 -18.45 15.89 -8.02
N ILE A 186 -17.96 15.29 -6.93
CA ILE A 186 -18.18 15.83 -5.59
C ILE A 186 -17.31 17.06 -5.47
N LYS A 187 -17.91 18.20 -5.10
CA LYS A 187 -17.17 19.43 -4.83
C LYS A 187 -16.15 19.13 -3.73
N ALA A 188 -14.87 19.26 -4.07
CA ALA A 188 -13.80 19.00 -3.09
C ALA A 188 -13.95 19.99 -1.92
N MET A 189 -14.06 19.48 -0.70
CA MET A 189 -14.02 20.32 0.50
C MET A 189 -12.62 20.93 0.65
N LYS A 190 -12.57 22.20 1.03
CA LYS A 190 -11.31 22.85 1.40
C LYS A 190 -10.79 22.24 2.72
N LEU A 191 -9.48 22.14 2.87
CA LEU A 191 -8.85 21.59 4.08
C LEU A 191 -9.35 22.29 5.37
N LYS A 192 -9.58 23.60 5.31
CA LYS A 192 -10.13 24.37 6.43
C LYS A 192 -11.54 23.94 6.79
N GLU A 193 -12.40 23.70 5.80
CA GLU A 193 -13.78 23.23 6.01
C GLU A 193 -13.78 21.82 6.60
N LEU A 194 -12.86 20.94 6.12
CA LEU A 194 -12.69 19.59 6.65
C LEU A 194 -12.23 19.60 8.12
N TYR A 195 -11.27 20.49 8.45
CA TYR A 195 -10.80 20.64 9.82
C TYR A 195 -11.91 21.11 10.75
N HIS A 196 -12.71 22.08 10.35
CA HIS A 196 -13.86 22.55 11.15
C HIS A 196 -14.94 21.48 11.30
N ALA A 197 -15.17 20.65 10.27
CA ALA A 197 -16.17 19.58 10.35
C ALA A 197 -15.73 18.43 11.27
N SER A 198 -14.46 18.06 11.27
CA SER A 198 -13.93 16.98 12.11
C SER A 198 -12.44 17.15 12.43
N PRO A 199 -12.09 17.99 13.42
CA PRO A 199 -10.69 18.21 13.80
C PRO A 199 -9.98 16.92 14.21
N PHE A 200 -10.62 16.14 15.08
CA PHE A 200 -10.10 14.86 15.55
C PHE A 200 -9.86 13.87 14.40
N GLY A 201 -10.83 13.75 13.49
CA GLY A 201 -10.69 12.85 12.33
C GLY A 201 -9.54 13.24 11.41
N MET A 202 -9.36 14.55 11.14
CA MET A 202 -8.29 15.03 10.29
C MET A 202 -6.92 14.81 10.91
N VAL A 203 -6.74 15.15 12.19
CA VAL A 203 -5.49 14.96 12.93
C VAL A 203 -5.14 13.48 13.07
N SER A 204 -6.11 12.65 13.45
CA SER A 204 -5.90 11.20 13.56
C SER A 204 -5.50 10.57 12.21
N SER A 205 -6.12 10.99 11.11
CA SER A 205 -5.78 10.50 9.77
C SER A 205 -4.37 10.90 9.35
N LEU A 206 -3.92 12.11 9.72
CA LEU A 206 -2.55 12.57 9.45
C LEU A 206 -1.51 11.70 10.17
N PHE A 207 -1.68 11.50 11.48
CA PHE A 207 -0.77 10.66 12.27
C PHE A 207 -0.80 9.21 11.81
N TYR A 208 -1.99 8.65 11.58
CA TYR A 208 -2.13 7.29 11.04
C TYR A 208 -1.42 7.13 9.70
N GLY A 209 -1.64 8.06 8.77
CA GLY A 209 -0.98 8.04 7.46
C GLY A 209 0.54 8.10 7.57
N THR A 210 1.07 8.92 8.48
CA THR A 210 2.52 9.02 8.74
C THR A 210 3.09 7.71 9.27
N ILE A 211 2.46 7.11 10.29
CA ILE A 211 2.89 5.84 10.88
C ILE A 211 2.79 4.71 9.84
N GLN A 212 1.68 4.60 9.16
CA GLN A 212 1.47 3.57 8.14
C GLN A 212 2.49 3.70 7.00
N SER A 213 2.74 4.92 6.53
CA SER A 213 3.70 5.15 5.46
C SER A 213 5.12 4.74 5.89
N ALA A 214 5.53 5.08 7.11
CA ALA A 214 6.82 4.68 7.65
C ALA A 214 6.94 3.15 7.74
N LEU A 215 5.94 2.47 8.30
CA LEU A 215 5.95 1.01 8.44
C LEU A 215 6.00 0.29 7.08
N PHE A 216 5.11 0.61 6.16
CA PHE A 216 5.07 -0.09 4.87
C PHE A 216 6.21 0.26 3.91
N THR A 217 6.87 1.40 4.13
CA THR A 217 7.92 1.87 3.22
C THR A 217 9.31 1.55 3.76
N LEU A 218 9.53 1.77 5.07
CA LEU A 218 10.87 1.68 5.65
C LEU A 218 11.16 0.34 6.33
N LEU A 219 10.15 -0.52 6.57
CA LEU A 219 10.37 -1.81 7.23
C LEU A 219 11.30 -2.71 6.42
N ALA A 220 11.10 -2.81 5.12
CA ALA A 220 11.97 -3.59 4.23
C ALA A 220 13.39 -3.01 4.17
N VAL A 221 13.52 -1.67 4.15
CA VAL A 221 14.80 -0.97 4.19
C VAL A 221 15.54 -1.27 5.49
N TYR A 222 14.84 -1.14 6.63
CA TYR A 222 15.39 -1.43 7.96
C TYR A 222 15.83 -2.90 8.08
N ALA A 223 14.98 -3.84 7.70
CA ALA A 223 15.32 -5.26 7.76
C ALA A 223 16.54 -5.59 6.87
N THR A 224 16.63 -4.99 5.68
CA THR A 224 17.80 -5.16 4.80
C THR A 224 19.06 -4.59 5.43
N SER A 225 19.01 -3.40 6.06
CA SER A 225 20.16 -2.80 6.75
C SER A 225 20.61 -3.60 7.98
N MET A 226 19.72 -4.42 8.54
CA MET A 226 20.01 -5.39 9.61
C MET A 226 20.51 -6.74 9.09
N ASN A 227 20.81 -6.87 7.79
CA ASN A 227 21.27 -8.08 7.13
C ASN A 227 20.28 -9.25 7.18
N PHE A 228 18.97 -8.97 7.25
CA PHE A 228 17.96 -10.01 7.10
C PHE A 228 18.02 -10.60 5.69
N THR A 229 17.79 -11.90 5.61
CA THR A 229 17.65 -12.60 4.32
C THR A 229 16.37 -12.12 3.61
N ILE A 230 16.31 -12.31 2.29
CA ILE A 230 15.12 -11.93 1.50
C ILE A 230 13.85 -12.61 2.02
N LEU A 231 13.96 -13.85 2.47
CA LEU A 231 12.84 -14.59 3.06
C LEU A 231 12.36 -13.95 4.37
N GLU A 232 13.28 -13.62 5.28
CA GLU A 232 12.95 -12.93 6.54
C GLU A 232 12.30 -11.57 6.31
N ILE A 233 12.81 -10.78 5.35
CA ILE A 233 12.21 -9.51 4.92
C ILE A 233 10.78 -9.73 4.44
N SER A 234 10.57 -10.75 3.60
CA SER A 234 9.24 -11.08 3.09
C SER A 234 8.28 -11.52 4.20
N ILE A 235 8.75 -12.32 5.16
CA ILE A 235 7.95 -12.76 6.32
C ILE A 235 7.53 -11.56 7.18
N VAL A 236 8.47 -10.69 7.55
CA VAL A 236 8.19 -9.54 8.41
C VAL A 236 7.21 -8.56 7.75
N THR A 237 7.42 -8.25 6.48
CA THR A 237 6.53 -7.37 5.73
C THR A 237 5.16 -8.00 5.48
N PHE A 238 5.09 -9.31 5.23
CA PHE A 238 3.85 -10.06 5.13
C PHE A 238 3.07 -10.05 6.45
N LEU A 239 3.73 -10.30 7.57
CA LEU A 239 3.11 -10.28 8.89
C LEU A 239 2.52 -8.89 9.20
N LEU A 240 3.20 -7.80 8.82
CA LEU A 240 2.65 -6.44 8.93
C LEU A 240 1.34 -6.29 8.16
N ALA A 241 1.29 -6.75 6.91
CA ALA A 241 0.10 -6.64 6.07
C ALA A 241 -1.05 -7.52 6.60
N VAL A 242 -0.77 -8.77 6.93
CA VAL A 242 -1.78 -9.76 7.38
C VAL A 242 -2.31 -9.43 8.76
N SER A 243 -1.48 -8.97 9.69
CA SER A 243 -1.94 -8.53 11.02
C SER A 243 -2.95 -7.37 10.91
N GLY A 244 -2.70 -6.41 10.00
CA GLY A 244 -3.66 -5.37 9.68
C GLY A 244 -4.98 -5.92 9.16
N ALA A 245 -4.94 -6.90 8.23
CA ALA A 245 -6.14 -7.56 7.71
C ALA A 245 -6.93 -8.30 8.80
N ILE A 246 -6.24 -9.05 9.67
CA ILE A 246 -6.87 -9.80 10.76
C ILE A 246 -7.49 -8.86 11.80
N ALA A 247 -6.78 -7.79 12.17
CA ALA A 247 -7.24 -6.82 13.15
C ALA A 247 -8.45 -5.98 12.67
N GLN A 248 -8.59 -5.83 11.35
CA GLN A 248 -9.66 -5.03 10.74
C GLN A 248 -11.06 -5.46 11.19
N PHE A 249 -11.31 -6.77 11.24
CA PHE A 249 -12.63 -7.29 11.58
C PHE A 249 -13.01 -7.09 13.05
N PRO A 250 -12.21 -7.51 14.06
CA PRO A 250 -12.54 -7.30 15.47
C PRO A 250 -12.58 -5.83 15.84
N ILE A 251 -11.64 -5.01 15.35
CA ILE A 251 -11.63 -3.57 15.65
C ILE A 251 -12.84 -2.88 15.02
N GLY A 252 -13.21 -3.24 13.79
CA GLY A 252 -14.41 -2.75 13.13
C GLY A 252 -15.67 -3.04 13.94
N LYS A 253 -15.83 -4.29 14.41
CA LYS A 253 -16.97 -4.70 15.24
C LYS A 253 -17.03 -3.94 16.57
N ILE A 254 -15.89 -3.77 17.24
CA ILE A 254 -15.78 -2.99 18.48
C ILE A 254 -16.15 -1.51 18.20
N SER A 255 -15.71 -0.95 17.08
CA SER A 255 -16.02 0.43 16.67
C SER A 255 -17.49 0.65 16.34
N ASP A 256 -18.23 -0.40 15.98
CA ASP A 256 -19.70 -0.32 15.80
C ASP A 256 -20.47 -0.39 17.11
N MET A 257 -19.86 -0.97 18.18
CA MET A 257 -20.49 -1.13 19.51
C MET A 257 -20.15 0.00 20.47
N TYR A 258 -19.02 0.66 20.32
CA TYR A 258 -18.52 1.69 21.22
C TYR A 258 -18.26 3.01 20.49
N ASP A 259 -18.06 4.08 21.26
CA ASP A 259 -17.66 5.38 20.69
C ASP A 259 -16.35 5.24 19.90
N ARG A 260 -16.41 5.58 18.63
CA ARG A 260 -15.28 5.47 17.69
C ARG A 260 -14.02 6.18 18.15
N ARG A 261 -14.18 7.32 18.87
CA ARG A 261 -13.05 8.08 19.41
C ARG A 261 -12.32 7.27 20.48
N LYS A 262 -13.07 6.62 21.38
CA LYS A 262 -12.49 5.75 22.42
C LYS A 262 -11.74 4.58 21.80
N VAL A 263 -12.33 3.93 20.79
CA VAL A 263 -11.68 2.81 20.09
C VAL A 263 -10.36 3.23 19.44
N ILE A 264 -10.32 4.40 18.78
CA ILE A 264 -9.08 4.95 18.20
C ILE A 264 -8.04 5.19 19.30
N VAL A 265 -8.41 5.84 20.40
CA VAL A 265 -7.48 6.12 21.52
C VAL A 265 -6.92 4.83 22.12
N PHE A 266 -7.78 3.84 22.42
CA PHE A 266 -7.31 2.55 22.95
C PHE A 266 -6.40 1.81 21.99
N SER A 267 -6.75 1.76 20.71
CA SER A 267 -5.90 1.10 19.70
C SER A 267 -4.55 1.79 19.55
N THR A 268 -4.53 3.12 19.56
CA THR A 268 -3.28 3.90 19.46
C THR A 268 -2.42 3.72 20.70
N PHE A 269 -3.02 3.72 21.89
CA PHE A 269 -2.31 3.46 23.15
C PHE A 269 -1.70 2.06 23.20
N GLY A 270 -2.47 1.04 22.79
CA GLY A 270 -1.96 -0.31 22.67
C GLY A 270 -0.78 -0.40 21.69
N ALA A 271 -0.89 0.23 20.52
CA ALA A 271 0.20 0.28 19.54
C ALA A 271 1.46 0.95 20.11
N ALA A 272 1.33 2.03 20.90
CA ALA A 272 2.43 2.70 21.56
C ALA A 272 3.15 1.78 22.56
N ILE A 273 2.40 1.04 23.39
CA ILE A 273 2.96 0.07 24.35
C ILE A 273 3.75 -1.02 23.61
N PHE A 274 3.17 -1.63 22.58
CA PHE A 274 3.88 -2.64 21.80
C PHE A 274 5.11 -2.10 21.09
N SER A 275 5.09 -0.86 20.62
CA SER A 275 6.25 -0.22 20.00
C SER A 275 7.37 0.01 21.01
N ILE A 276 7.06 0.46 22.22
CA ILE A 276 8.04 0.60 23.30
C ILE A 276 8.64 -0.76 23.66
N PHE A 277 7.79 -1.79 23.81
CA PHE A 277 8.26 -3.14 24.09
C PHE A 277 9.19 -3.67 22.99
N ALA A 278 8.86 -3.47 21.73
CA ALA A 278 9.70 -3.86 20.59
C ALA A 278 11.07 -3.15 20.63
N ILE A 279 11.11 -1.86 20.97
CA ILE A 279 12.37 -1.11 21.13
C ILE A 279 13.22 -1.67 22.28
N LEU A 280 12.60 -1.97 23.41
CA LEU A 280 13.31 -2.53 24.57
C LEU A 280 13.91 -3.91 24.27
N VAL A 281 13.14 -4.78 23.63
CA VAL A 281 13.62 -6.12 23.22
C VAL A 281 14.76 -5.99 22.21
N SER A 282 14.62 -5.13 21.18
CA SER A 282 15.67 -4.95 20.19
C SER A 282 16.96 -4.42 20.81
N ARG A 283 16.89 -3.49 21.78
CA ARG A 283 18.07 -3.00 22.49
C ARG A 283 18.78 -4.08 23.27
N GLN A 284 18.04 -4.99 23.92
CA GLN A 284 18.67 -6.10 24.67
C GLN A 284 19.40 -7.08 23.75
N MET A 285 18.92 -7.29 22.52
CA MET A 285 19.59 -8.14 21.52
C MET A 285 20.90 -7.54 20.98
N TYR A 286 21.08 -6.22 21.06
CA TYR A 286 22.27 -5.51 20.54
C TYR A 286 23.25 -5.06 21.61
N LEU A 287 23.01 -5.33 22.91
CA LEU A 287 24.00 -5.04 23.96
C LEU A 287 25.20 -6.01 23.84
N PRO A 288 26.45 -5.49 23.78
CA PRO A 288 27.64 -6.35 23.82
C PRO A 288 27.68 -7.12 25.16
N GLY A 289 27.55 -8.41 25.12
CA GLY A 289 27.51 -9.27 26.32
C GLY A 289 26.22 -10.05 26.55
N SER A 290 25.15 -9.82 25.80
CA SER A 290 24.00 -10.71 25.80
C SER A 290 24.37 -12.02 25.08
N LEU A 291 24.01 -13.17 25.66
CA LEU A 291 24.25 -14.54 25.18
C LEU A 291 23.70 -14.85 23.75
N ALA A 292 23.29 -13.87 23.00
CA ALA A 292 22.77 -13.95 21.65
C ALA A 292 23.85 -13.97 20.55
N THR A 293 25.05 -14.45 20.83
CA THR A 293 26.08 -14.77 19.80
C THR A 293 25.81 -16.13 19.13
N SER A 294 24.72 -16.79 19.39
CA SER A 294 24.34 -17.98 18.64
C SER A 294 23.27 -17.63 17.61
N LYS A 295 23.65 -17.58 16.34
CA LYS A 295 22.79 -17.63 15.14
C LYS A 295 21.91 -18.91 15.07
N THR A 296 21.54 -19.50 16.18
CA THR A 296 20.95 -20.85 16.28
C THR A 296 19.45 -20.88 16.55
N TRP A 297 18.73 -19.77 16.38
CA TRP A 297 17.29 -19.76 16.67
C TRP A 297 16.38 -19.80 15.44
N PHE A 298 16.94 -20.04 14.23
CA PHE A 298 16.15 -20.29 13.01
C PHE A 298 16.84 -21.32 12.13
N TYR A 299 16.90 -22.57 12.59
CA TYR A 299 17.02 -23.77 11.76
C TYR A 299 15.88 -24.72 12.11
#